data_5b97247330b0879897c00835b07db53d
#
_entry.id   5b97247330b0879897c00835b07db53d
#
_cell.length_a   1.000
_cell.length_b   1.000
_cell.length_c   1.000
_cell.angle_alpha   90.00
_cell.angle_beta   90.00
_cell.angle_gamma   90.00
#
_symmetry.space_group_name_H-M   'P 1'
#
loop_
_entity.id
_entity.type
_entity.pdbx_description
1 polymer ?
#
loop_
_entity_poly.entity_id
_entity_poly.type
_entity_poly.pdbx_seq_one_letter_code
_entity_poly.pdbx_strand_id
1 'polypeptide(L)'
;MKINNLPEVFTAALPVLKEINEAGYEAYFVGGSVRDLLLNRHIHDVDIATSAYPMEIKQIFKKTIDTGIKHGTVTVLYEGESYEITTFRTESGYQDFRRPDHVTFVQNLSEDLKRRDFTINALAMDVDGNIIDHFDGLGDLEKHLIRAVGKAENRFHEDALRMMRAVRFMSQLQFTLEPETEQAISDNHELLSKISVERIRDEFVKMGIAPGSQKAFQIFLDTGLSEEVPGFRGKKENLALYPQLNFSPTNEANLWALMIILLKLPNDRIPHFMRMWKNSNAMERQVADIVAFFDLISSHAPNNYDLYKAGLETIVSTIDLAHILGQPINGSALVDSYEALPIKNNRDLVVD
;
A
#
# COMPACT_ATOMS: atom_id res chain seq x y z
N MET A 1 -8.51 -12.20 24.43
CA MET A 1 -8.93 -13.07 23.31
C MET A 1 -7.83 -14.06 23.05
N LYS A 2 -8.14 -15.33 22.73
CA LYS A 2 -7.14 -16.37 22.40
C LYS A 2 -7.48 -17.01 21.06
N ILE A 3 -6.48 -17.13 20.19
CA ILE A 3 -6.59 -17.81 18.88
C ILE A 3 -6.05 -19.23 19.04
N ASN A 4 -6.90 -20.23 18.85
CA ASN A 4 -6.50 -21.64 19.05
C ASN A 4 -5.95 -22.30 17.78
N ASN A 5 -6.39 -21.86 16.61
CA ASN A 5 -5.98 -22.42 15.32
C ASN A 5 -5.22 -21.35 14.54
N LEU A 6 -3.90 -21.44 14.56
CA LEU A 6 -3.03 -20.52 13.82
C LEU A 6 -2.82 -21.03 12.37
N PRO A 7 -2.88 -20.15 11.37
CA PRO A 7 -2.44 -20.46 10.01
C PRO A 7 -0.99 -20.94 9.96
N GLU A 8 -0.63 -21.65 8.88
CA GLU A 8 0.70 -22.23 8.68
C GLU A 8 1.84 -21.21 8.83
N VAL A 9 1.67 -19.98 8.29
CA VAL A 9 2.67 -18.93 8.39
C VAL A 9 3.03 -18.55 9.83
N PHE A 10 2.06 -18.59 10.76
CA PHE A 10 2.33 -18.39 12.18
C PHE A 10 2.91 -19.63 12.83
N THR A 11 2.38 -20.83 12.53
CA THR A 11 2.89 -22.08 13.12
C THR A 11 4.32 -22.35 12.73
N ALA A 12 4.74 -22.02 11.52
CA ALA A 12 6.12 -22.08 11.06
C ALA A 12 7.06 -21.11 11.82
N ALA A 13 6.55 -19.96 12.25
CA ALA A 13 7.31 -18.96 13.00
C ALA A 13 7.30 -19.17 14.52
N LEU A 14 6.40 -20.01 15.06
CA LEU A 14 6.33 -20.27 16.51
C LEU A 14 7.66 -20.74 17.13
N PRO A 15 8.47 -21.62 16.48
CA PRO A 15 9.77 -22.00 17.03
C PRO A 15 10.69 -20.80 17.26
N VAL A 16 10.65 -19.79 16.38
CA VAL A 16 11.46 -18.57 16.52
C VAL A 16 11.07 -17.80 17.80
N LEU A 17 9.77 -17.63 18.05
CA LEU A 17 9.30 -16.99 19.29
C LEU A 17 9.73 -17.79 20.51
N LYS A 18 9.61 -19.12 20.47
CA LYS A 18 9.98 -20.01 21.58
C LYS A 18 11.46 -19.91 21.93
N GLU A 19 12.35 -19.96 20.93
CA GLU A 19 13.79 -19.81 21.15
C GLU A 19 14.15 -18.47 21.80
N ILE A 20 13.49 -17.38 21.39
CA ILE A 20 13.69 -16.07 22.01
C ILE A 20 13.20 -16.08 23.48
N ASN A 21 12.02 -16.66 23.73
CA ASN A 21 11.46 -16.73 25.08
C ASN A 21 12.31 -17.65 26.01
N GLU A 22 12.81 -18.77 25.49
CA GLU A 22 13.69 -19.68 26.22
C GLU A 22 15.04 -19.03 26.56
N ALA A 23 15.50 -18.09 25.72
CA ALA A 23 16.68 -17.28 26.01
C ALA A 23 16.42 -16.16 27.05
N GLY A 24 15.18 -16.05 27.56
CA GLY A 24 14.81 -15.10 28.61
C GLY A 24 14.29 -13.75 28.13
N TYR A 25 13.96 -13.61 26.85
CA TYR A 25 13.42 -12.40 26.26
C TYR A 25 11.94 -12.54 25.90
N GLU A 26 11.20 -11.44 25.91
CA GLU A 26 9.84 -11.42 25.40
C GLU A 26 9.85 -11.40 23.86
N ALA A 27 8.92 -12.13 23.24
CA ALA A 27 8.70 -12.13 21.79
C ALA A 27 7.22 -12.26 21.46
N TYR A 28 6.77 -11.47 20.46
CA TYR A 28 5.38 -11.40 20.02
C TYR A 28 5.29 -11.27 18.51
N PHE A 29 4.28 -11.86 17.92
CA PHE A 29 3.82 -11.44 16.58
C PHE A 29 3.14 -10.09 16.70
N VAL A 30 3.33 -9.21 15.71
CA VAL A 30 2.85 -7.83 15.80
C VAL A 30 2.33 -7.28 14.47
N GLY A 31 1.56 -6.20 14.55
CA GLY A 31 1.25 -5.36 13.40
C GLY A 31 0.25 -5.93 12.42
N GLY A 32 0.57 -5.78 11.13
CA GLY A 32 -0.34 -6.13 10.03
C GLY A 32 -0.73 -7.60 9.99
N SER A 33 0.18 -8.50 10.31
CA SER A 33 -0.08 -9.94 10.33
C SER A 33 -1.12 -10.34 11.39
N VAL A 34 -1.05 -9.74 12.58
CA VAL A 34 -2.04 -10.00 13.66
C VAL A 34 -3.40 -9.43 13.28
N ARG A 35 -3.46 -8.21 12.72
CA ARG A 35 -4.70 -7.63 12.20
C ARG A 35 -5.32 -8.53 11.12
N ASP A 36 -4.54 -8.95 10.15
CA ASP A 36 -5.04 -9.73 9.00
C ASP A 36 -5.48 -11.13 9.42
N LEU A 37 -4.82 -11.72 10.45
CA LEU A 37 -5.30 -12.94 11.11
C LEU A 37 -6.71 -12.75 11.69
N LEU A 38 -6.93 -11.68 12.44
CA LEU A 38 -8.22 -11.39 13.08
C LEU A 38 -9.32 -11.08 12.05
N LEU A 39 -8.95 -10.55 10.89
CA LEU A 39 -9.87 -10.28 9.78
C LEU A 39 -10.04 -11.47 8.82
N ASN A 40 -9.43 -12.64 9.09
CA ASN A 40 -9.42 -13.81 8.19
C ASN A 40 -8.94 -13.45 6.77
N ARG A 41 -7.94 -12.57 6.66
CA ARG A 41 -7.32 -12.16 5.40
C ARG A 41 -6.07 -13.01 5.11
N HIS A 42 -5.65 -13.02 3.86
CA HIS A 42 -4.41 -13.69 3.48
C HIS A 42 -3.20 -12.97 4.12
N ILE A 43 -2.29 -13.75 4.71
CA ILE A 43 -1.11 -13.29 5.41
C ILE A 43 0.10 -13.81 4.64
N HIS A 44 0.97 -12.89 4.19
CA HIS A 44 2.16 -13.23 3.42
C HIS A 44 3.35 -13.54 4.33
N ASP A 45 3.55 -12.71 5.34
CA ASP A 45 4.68 -12.74 6.27
C ASP A 45 4.23 -12.35 7.67
N VAL A 46 5.04 -12.66 8.65
CA VAL A 46 4.80 -12.31 10.05
C VAL A 46 5.96 -11.49 10.59
N ASP A 47 5.62 -10.37 11.20
CA ASP A 47 6.58 -9.53 11.92
C ASP A 47 6.67 -9.96 13.37
N ILE A 48 7.90 -10.02 13.91
CA ILE A 48 8.17 -10.35 15.31
C ILE A 48 8.79 -9.13 16.00
N ALA A 49 8.24 -8.80 17.16
CA ALA A 49 8.83 -7.79 18.05
C ALA A 49 9.32 -8.46 19.34
N THR A 50 10.45 -8.00 19.87
CA THR A 50 11.11 -8.62 21.04
C THR A 50 11.76 -7.61 21.97
N SER A 51 11.91 -7.99 23.23
CA SER A 51 12.74 -7.25 24.19
C SER A 51 14.26 -7.46 23.98
N ALA A 52 14.67 -8.48 23.23
CA ALA A 52 16.06 -8.75 22.94
C ALA A 52 16.67 -7.68 22.03
N TYR A 53 17.90 -7.24 22.32
CA TYR A 53 18.65 -6.35 21.43
C TYR A 53 19.13 -7.09 20.17
N PRO A 54 19.45 -6.38 19.08
CA PRO A 54 19.90 -7.01 17.83
C PRO A 54 21.07 -7.98 18.01
N MET A 55 22.02 -7.65 18.89
CA MET A 55 23.19 -8.52 19.16
C MET A 55 22.80 -9.78 19.92
N GLU A 56 21.77 -9.73 20.77
CA GLU A 56 21.26 -10.90 21.51
C GLU A 56 20.53 -11.83 20.55
N ILE A 57 19.73 -11.30 19.61
CA ILE A 57 19.11 -12.10 18.53
C ILE A 57 20.18 -12.83 17.71
N LYS A 58 21.30 -12.15 17.39
CA LYS A 58 22.43 -12.78 16.66
C LYS A 58 23.16 -13.84 17.48
N GLN A 59 23.06 -13.85 18.80
CA GLN A 59 23.60 -14.89 19.67
C GLN A 59 22.65 -16.10 19.76
N ILE A 60 21.32 -15.85 19.74
CA ILE A 60 20.31 -16.91 19.77
C ILE A 60 20.31 -17.68 18.46
N PHE A 61 20.33 -17.00 17.32
CA PHE A 61 20.20 -17.61 15.99
C PHE A 61 21.52 -17.63 15.22
N LYS A 62 21.83 -18.79 14.64
CA LYS A 62 23.08 -19.03 13.90
C LYS A 62 23.16 -18.31 12.55
N LYS A 63 22.01 -18.05 11.91
CA LYS A 63 21.95 -17.46 10.57
C LYS A 63 21.11 -16.20 10.63
N THR A 64 21.76 -15.03 10.53
CA THR A 64 21.11 -13.71 10.57
C THR A 64 21.64 -12.81 9.47
N ILE A 65 20.82 -11.86 9.04
CA ILE A 65 21.16 -10.80 8.07
C ILE A 65 20.85 -9.44 8.69
N ASP A 66 21.80 -8.53 8.60
CA ASP A 66 21.67 -7.16 9.15
C ASP A 66 20.87 -6.28 8.18
N THR A 67 19.55 -6.42 8.15
CA THR A 67 18.66 -5.67 7.25
C THR A 67 18.35 -4.27 7.74
N GLY A 68 18.39 -4.04 9.05
CA GLY A 68 18.04 -2.75 9.66
C GLY A 68 18.56 -2.59 11.09
N ILE A 69 19.79 -3.06 11.38
CA ILE A 69 20.34 -3.14 12.74
C ILE A 69 20.36 -1.80 13.48
N LYS A 70 20.58 -0.69 12.76
CA LYS A 70 20.53 0.66 13.33
C LYS A 70 19.15 1.06 13.83
N HIS A 71 18.11 0.41 13.31
CA HIS A 71 16.72 0.60 13.68
C HIS A 71 16.18 -0.55 14.51
N GLY A 72 17.04 -1.47 14.93
CA GLY A 72 16.68 -2.59 15.79
C GLY A 72 16.17 -3.83 15.06
N THR A 73 16.21 -3.89 13.72
CA THR A 73 15.70 -5.02 12.94
C THR A 73 16.83 -5.92 12.48
N VAL A 74 16.65 -7.23 12.71
CA VAL A 74 17.52 -8.32 12.22
C VAL A 74 16.63 -9.34 11.51
N THR A 75 17.03 -9.78 10.32
CA THR A 75 16.37 -10.90 9.66
C THR A 75 17.02 -12.20 10.09
N VAL A 76 16.23 -13.11 10.63
CA VAL A 76 16.62 -14.46 11.01
C VAL A 76 16.23 -15.43 9.91
N LEU A 77 17.17 -16.29 9.49
CA LEU A 77 16.91 -17.38 8.56
C LEU A 77 16.72 -18.67 9.38
N TYR A 78 15.49 -19.19 9.37
CA TYR A 78 15.10 -20.34 10.17
C TYR A 78 14.31 -21.35 9.31
N GLU A 79 14.78 -22.58 9.24
CA GLU A 79 14.16 -23.70 8.48
C GLU A 79 13.81 -23.37 7.00
N GLY A 80 14.59 -22.50 6.38
CA GLY A 80 14.41 -22.10 4.97
C GLY A 80 13.60 -20.84 4.76
N GLU A 81 12.95 -20.35 5.82
CA GLU A 81 12.17 -19.10 5.82
C GLU A 81 12.96 -17.94 6.42
N SER A 82 12.50 -16.72 6.18
CA SER A 82 13.09 -15.49 6.70
C SER A 82 12.09 -14.74 7.59
N TYR A 83 12.52 -14.34 8.78
CA TYR A 83 11.69 -13.63 9.76
C TYR A 83 12.34 -12.32 10.14
N GLU A 84 11.60 -11.22 10.01
CA GLU A 84 12.05 -9.92 10.51
C GLU A 84 11.74 -9.80 12.01
N ILE A 85 12.82 -9.64 12.80
CA ILE A 85 12.73 -9.50 14.24
C ILE A 85 13.18 -8.09 14.63
N THR A 86 12.29 -7.32 15.24
CA THR A 86 12.56 -5.94 15.63
C THR A 86 12.56 -5.80 17.15
N THR A 87 13.62 -5.24 17.69
CA THR A 87 13.69 -4.90 19.13
C THR A 87 12.65 -3.84 19.47
N PHE A 88 11.96 -3.98 20.60
CA PHE A 88 11.05 -2.96 21.11
C PHE A 88 11.76 -1.62 21.18
N ARG A 89 11.11 -0.59 20.69
CA ARG A 89 11.72 0.72 20.63
C ARG A 89 10.71 1.84 20.80
N THR A 90 11.20 2.96 21.30
CA THR A 90 10.57 4.27 21.19
C THR A 90 11.34 5.10 20.17
N GLU A 91 10.66 6.04 19.59
CA GLU A 91 11.20 6.95 18.60
C GLU A 91 10.97 8.39 19.07
N SER A 92 12.00 9.25 18.96
CA SER A 92 11.89 10.65 19.37
C SER A 92 12.74 11.56 18.49
N GLY A 93 12.32 12.84 18.38
CA GLY A 93 12.96 13.80 17.51
C GLY A 93 12.85 13.36 16.05
N TYR A 94 11.87 13.86 15.32
CA TYR A 94 11.71 13.48 13.93
C TYR A 94 12.22 14.58 13.02
N GLN A 95 13.21 14.24 12.18
CA GLN A 95 13.67 15.13 11.10
C GLN A 95 12.79 14.92 9.88
N ASP A 96 12.40 16.03 9.25
CA ASP A 96 11.65 16.05 7.99
C ASP A 96 10.38 15.19 8.01
N PHE A 97 9.70 15.09 9.17
CA PHE A 97 8.46 14.31 9.37
C PHE A 97 8.57 12.85 8.90
N ARG A 98 9.74 12.21 9.06
CA ARG A 98 10.00 10.85 8.58
C ARG A 98 10.90 10.02 9.47
N ARG A 99 12.09 10.55 9.80
CA ARG A 99 13.14 9.77 10.48
C ARG A 99 13.24 10.22 11.93
N PRO A 100 13.12 9.29 12.86
CA PRO A 100 13.45 9.61 14.24
C PRO A 100 14.95 9.93 14.34
N ASP A 101 15.28 11.03 15.03
CA ASP A 101 16.66 11.37 15.35
C ASP A 101 17.28 10.35 16.29
N HIS A 102 16.46 9.86 17.19
CA HIS A 102 16.86 8.90 18.21
C HIS A 102 15.89 7.72 18.26
N VAL A 103 16.47 6.53 18.11
CA VAL A 103 15.80 5.26 18.39
C VAL A 103 16.34 4.78 19.73
N THR A 104 15.44 4.65 20.71
CA THR A 104 15.80 4.11 22.03
C THR A 104 15.14 2.76 22.18
N PHE A 105 15.97 1.71 22.37
CA PHE A 105 15.46 0.39 22.67
C PHE A 105 14.85 0.35 24.05
N VAL A 106 13.69 -0.28 24.16
CA VAL A 106 12.93 -0.41 25.40
C VAL A 106 12.63 -1.87 25.69
N GLN A 107 12.27 -2.18 26.94
CA GLN A 107 11.97 -3.55 27.37
C GLN A 107 10.45 -3.80 27.48
N ASN A 108 9.63 -2.81 27.12
CA ASN A 108 8.20 -2.88 27.33
C ASN A 108 7.45 -2.87 25.99
N LEU A 109 6.67 -3.92 25.71
CA LEU A 109 5.84 -4.05 24.54
C LEU A 109 4.88 -2.86 24.34
N SER A 110 4.27 -2.36 25.42
CA SER A 110 3.30 -1.25 25.35
C SER A 110 3.92 0.02 24.77
N GLU A 111 5.19 0.31 25.08
CA GLU A 111 5.91 1.45 24.50
C GLU A 111 6.16 1.26 22.99
N ASP A 112 6.47 0.05 22.54
CA ASP A 112 6.62 -0.24 21.10
C ASP A 112 5.29 -0.13 20.36
N LEU A 113 4.21 -0.63 20.93
CA LEU A 113 2.88 -0.53 20.34
C LEU A 113 2.38 0.92 20.27
N LYS A 114 2.72 1.75 21.25
CA LYS A 114 2.32 3.17 21.36
C LYS A 114 2.85 4.04 20.21
N ARG A 115 4.01 3.74 19.64
CA ARG A 115 4.60 4.50 18.51
C ARG A 115 3.98 4.15 17.15
N ARG A 116 3.15 3.10 17.07
CA ARG A 116 2.54 2.65 15.82
C ARG A 116 1.52 3.66 15.29
N ASP A 117 1.15 3.51 14.03
CA ASP A 117 0.27 4.44 13.33
C ASP A 117 -1.20 4.35 13.83
N PHE A 118 -1.79 3.15 13.74
CA PHE A 118 -3.21 2.94 14.03
C PHE A 118 -3.42 1.83 15.06
N THR A 119 -4.51 1.93 15.82
CA THR A 119 -4.90 0.97 16.87
C THR A 119 -4.99 -0.46 16.33
N ILE A 120 -5.56 -0.63 15.15
CA ILE A 120 -5.69 -1.92 14.46
C ILE A 120 -4.35 -2.55 14.06
N ASN A 121 -3.26 -1.79 14.05
CA ASN A 121 -1.89 -2.24 13.80
C ASN A 121 -1.04 -2.28 15.09
N ALA A 122 -1.61 -1.83 16.22
CA ALA A 122 -0.98 -1.83 17.54
C ALA A 122 -1.42 -3.04 18.37
N LEU A 123 -1.61 -4.16 17.73
CA LEU A 123 -1.94 -5.46 18.33
C LEU A 123 -0.70 -6.35 18.34
N ALA A 124 -0.60 -7.17 19.39
CA ALA A 124 0.42 -8.22 19.48
C ALA A 124 -0.24 -9.56 19.83
N MET A 125 0.46 -10.65 19.51
CA MET A 125 0.04 -12.01 19.86
C MET A 125 1.24 -12.79 20.42
N ASP A 126 1.03 -13.41 21.58
CA ASP A 126 2.07 -14.24 22.20
C ASP A 126 2.16 -15.64 21.58
N VAL A 127 3.12 -16.42 22.06
CA VAL A 127 3.38 -17.82 21.62
C VAL A 127 2.20 -18.75 21.87
N ASP A 128 1.32 -18.43 22.82
CA ASP A 128 0.14 -19.23 23.18
C ASP A 128 -1.13 -18.80 22.41
N GLY A 129 -1.01 -17.80 21.52
CA GLY A 129 -2.09 -17.25 20.72
C GLY A 129 -2.96 -16.22 21.46
N ASN A 130 -2.52 -15.71 22.62
CA ASN A 130 -3.26 -14.65 23.32
C ASN A 130 -3.00 -13.31 22.63
N ILE A 131 -4.08 -12.59 22.33
CA ILE A 131 -4.01 -11.23 21.76
C ILE A 131 -3.81 -10.23 22.89
N ILE A 132 -2.80 -9.38 22.71
CA ILE A 132 -2.47 -8.26 23.60
C ILE A 132 -2.90 -6.97 22.90
N ASP A 133 -3.79 -6.23 23.53
CA ASP A 133 -4.37 -4.99 23.03
C ASP A 133 -4.36 -3.93 24.13
N HIS A 134 -3.56 -2.88 23.95
CA HIS A 134 -3.44 -1.77 24.88
C HIS A 134 -4.18 -0.50 24.41
N PHE A 135 -4.67 -0.50 23.18
CA PHE A 135 -5.18 0.72 22.52
C PHE A 135 -6.57 0.55 21.90
N ASP A 136 -7.33 -0.49 22.31
CA ASP A 136 -8.66 -0.82 21.80
C ASP A 136 -8.69 -1.15 20.30
N GLY A 137 -7.61 -1.74 19.79
CA GLY A 137 -7.52 -2.16 18.39
C GLY A 137 -8.53 -3.24 18.03
N LEU A 138 -8.86 -4.15 18.95
CA LEU A 138 -9.92 -5.17 18.77
C LEU A 138 -11.30 -4.51 18.61
N GLY A 139 -11.62 -3.51 19.47
CA GLY A 139 -12.88 -2.78 19.36
C GLY A 139 -12.96 -1.97 18.06
N ASP A 140 -11.86 -1.41 17.60
CA ASP A 140 -11.81 -0.69 16.31
C ASP A 140 -11.90 -1.64 15.10
N LEU A 141 -11.33 -2.85 15.18
CA LEU A 141 -11.52 -3.89 14.16
C LEU A 141 -12.99 -4.33 14.07
N GLU A 142 -13.67 -4.53 15.18
CA GLU A 142 -15.09 -4.89 15.21
C GLU A 142 -15.97 -3.79 14.60
N LYS A 143 -15.63 -2.53 14.87
CA LYS A 143 -16.34 -1.34 14.33
C LYS A 143 -15.94 -0.99 12.91
N HIS A 144 -14.99 -1.70 12.30
CA HIS A 144 -14.39 -1.37 11.00
C HIS A 144 -13.87 0.08 10.95
N LEU A 145 -13.11 0.46 11.97
CA LEU A 145 -12.66 1.83 12.20
C LEU A 145 -11.13 1.93 12.13
N ILE A 146 -10.63 2.98 11.50
CA ILE A 146 -9.22 3.36 11.49
C ILE A 146 -9.05 4.56 12.40
N ARG A 147 -8.38 4.33 13.53
CA ARG A 147 -8.07 5.33 14.56
C ARG A 147 -6.57 5.39 14.77
N ALA A 148 -6.02 6.59 14.86
CA ALA A 148 -4.61 6.79 15.23
C ALA A 148 -4.35 6.36 16.68
N VAL A 149 -3.16 5.82 16.96
CA VAL A 149 -2.76 5.50 18.35
C VAL A 149 -2.50 6.81 19.10
N GLY A 150 -3.25 7.05 20.17
CA GLY A 150 -3.15 8.27 20.95
C GLY A 150 -3.70 9.49 20.19
N LYS A 151 -2.97 10.59 20.18
CA LYS A 151 -3.38 11.81 19.45
C LYS A 151 -2.92 11.73 18.00
N ALA A 152 -3.86 11.81 17.05
CA ALA A 152 -3.59 11.71 15.62
C ALA A 152 -2.60 12.79 15.14
N GLU A 153 -2.76 14.02 15.60
CA GLU A 153 -1.84 15.13 15.31
C GLU A 153 -0.38 14.77 15.60
N ASN A 154 -0.11 14.20 16.78
CA ASN A 154 1.25 13.81 17.16
C ASN A 154 1.80 12.75 16.20
N ARG A 155 0.98 11.76 15.82
CA ARG A 155 1.36 10.69 14.88
C ARG A 155 1.70 11.25 13.50
N PHE A 156 0.98 12.26 13.03
CA PHE A 156 1.22 12.88 11.72
C PHE A 156 2.43 13.81 11.72
N HIS A 157 2.74 14.44 12.84
CA HIS A 157 3.98 15.20 13.01
C HIS A 157 5.23 14.31 13.10
N GLU A 158 5.11 13.07 13.55
CA GLU A 158 6.21 12.09 13.54
C GLU A 158 6.50 11.58 12.13
N ASP A 159 5.49 11.09 11.41
CA ASP A 159 5.58 10.67 10.01
C ASP A 159 4.30 11.09 9.27
N ALA A 160 4.41 12.15 8.48
CA ALA A 160 3.29 12.69 7.72
C ALA A 160 2.72 11.69 6.68
N LEU A 161 3.51 10.67 6.27
CA LEU A 161 2.99 9.61 5.40
C LEU A 161 1.86 8.82 6.06
N ARG A 162 1.76 8.81 7.40
CA ARG A 162 0.68 8.13 8.11
C ARG A 162 -0.70 8.65 7.69
N MET A 163 -0.82 9.89 7.23
CA MET A 163 -2.07 10.41 6.65
C MET A 163 -2.47 9.66 5.37
N MET A 164 -1.52 9.46 4.44
CA MET A 164 -1.76 8.63 3.25
C MET A 164 -2.02 7.17 3.61
N ARG A 165 -1.33 6.64 4.61
CA ARG A 165 -1.54 5.28 5.11
C ARG A 165 -2.95 5.09 5.68
N ALA A 166 -3.51 6.11 6.39
CA ALA A 166 -4.88 6.07 6.88
C ALA A 166 -5.89 5.86 5.74
N VAL A 167 -5.79 6.69 4.71
CA VAL A 167 -6.67 6.62 3.53
C VAL A 167 -6.45 5.32 2.75
N ARG A 168 -5.21 4.85 2.63
CA ARG A 168 -4.92 3.55 2.03
C ARG A 168 -5.55 2.39 2.82
N PHE A 169 -5.40 2.34 4.14
CA PHE A 169 -6.04 1.30 4.94
C PHE A 169 -7.56 1.36 4.86
N MET A 170 -8.15 2.56 4.83
CA MET A 170 -9.57 2.74 4.55
C MET A 170 -9.98 2.04 3.25
N SER A 171 -9.20 2.23 2.17
CA SER A 171 -9.43 1.60 0.89
C SER A 171 -9.28 0.07 0.93
N GLN A 172 -8.15 -0.41 1.48
CA GLN A 172 -7.81 -1.83 1.49
C GLN A 172 -8.69 -2.68 2.40
N LEU A 173 -9.07 -2.15 3.54
CA LEU A 173 -9.87 -2.84 4.54
C LEU A 173 -11.37 -2.56 4.38
N GLN A 174 -11.74 -1.56 3.58
CA GLN A 174 -13.11 -1.03 3.46
C GLN A 174 -13.65 -0.53 4.80
N PHE A 175 -12.77 0.05 5.61
CA PHE A 175 -13.08 0.65 6.91
C PHE A 175 -13.38 2.14 6.75
N THR A 176 -13.85 2.77 7.83
CA THR A 176 -14.04 4.22 7.92
C THR A 176 -12.94 4.85 8.78
N LEU A 177 -12.66 6.13 8.58
CA LEU A 177 -11.82 6.88 9.52
C LEU A 177 -12.61 7.28 10.75
N GLU A 178 -11.95 7.27 11.89
CA GLU A 178 -12.46 7.89 13.08
C GLU A 178 -12.48 9.42 12.88
N PRO A 179 -13.57 10.12 13.30
CA PRO A 179 -13.73 11.54 12.98
C PRO A 179 -12.59 12.45 13.44
N GLU A 180 -12.01 12.20 14.63
CA GLU A 180 -10.88 12.98 15.12
C GLU A 180 -9.60 12.71 14.31
N THR A 181 -9.42 11.48 13.84
CA THR A 181 -8.30 11.10 12.94
C THR A 181 -8.46 11.78 11.58
N GLU A 182 -9.68 11.80 11.01
CA GLU A 182 -9.98 12.49 9.75
C GLU A 182 -9.77 13.99 9.85
N GLN A 183 -10.27 14.62 10.94
CA GLN A 183 -10.04 16.04 11.17
C GLN A 183 -8.56 16.38 11.30
N ALA A 184 -7.80 15.55 12.03
CA ALA A 184 -6.35 15.76 12.16
C ALA A 184 -5.62 15.64 10.80
N ILE A 185 -6.09 14.80 9.87
CA ILE A 185 -5.56 14.78 8.49
C ILE A 185 -5.83 16.11 7.81
N SER A 186 -7.07 16.62 7.90
CA SER A 186 -7.46 17.90 7.28
C SER A 186 -6.65 19.07 7.84
N ASP A 187 -6.36 19.06 9.13
CA ASP A 187 -5.60 20.13 9.80
C ASP A 187 -4.10 20.09 9.49
N ASN A 188 -3.57 18.94 9.07
CA ASN A 188 -2.14 18.71 8.89
C ASN A 188 -1.73 18.27 7.48
N HIS A 189 -2.63 18.27 6.49
CA HIS A 189 -2.37 17.73 5.14
C HIS A 189 -1.13 18.34 4.48
N GLU A 190 -0.83 19.63 4.73
CA GLU A 190 0.33 20.34 4.18
C GLU A 190 1.68 19.66 4.52
N LEU A 191 1.75 18.94 5.65
CA LEU A 191 2.95 18.20 6.05
C LEU A 191 3.31 17.11 5.04
N LEU A 192 2.35 16.61 4.25
CA LEU A 192 2.60 15.61 3.22
C LEU A 192 3.60 16.09 2.18
N SER A 193 3.65 17.39 1.90
CA SER A 193 4.62 18.02 0.98
C SER A 193 6.10 17.80 1.39
N LYS A 194 6.36 17.40 2.64
CA LYS A 194 7.70 17.08 3.15
C LYS A 194 8.12 15.62 2.87
N ILE A 195 7.20 14.79 2.45
CA ILE A 195 7.45 13.36 2.21
C ILE A 195 7.92 13.16 0.77
N SER A 196 8.86 12.22 0.58
CA SER A 196 9.33 11.88 -0.77
C SER A 196 8.21 11.31 -1.64
N VAL A 197 8.18 11.71 -2.90
CA VAL A 197 7.14 11.33 -3.85
C VAL A 197 7.04 9.82 -4.02
N GLU A 198 8.15 9.10 -3.97
CA GLU A 198 8.20 7.64 -4.06
C GLU A 198 7.35 6.97 -2.96
N ARG A 199 7.47 7.44 -1.72
CA ARG A 199 6.67 6.92 -0.60
C ARG A 199 5.18 7.25 -0.78
N ILE A 200 4.88 8.49 -1.20
CA ILE A 200 3.49 8.92 -1.47
C ILE A 200 2.89 8.08 -2.60
N ARG A 201 3.64 7.86 -3.68
CA ARG A 201 3.22 7.04 -4.82
C ARG A 201 2.83 5.63 -4.38
N ASP A 202 3.67 4.98 -3.58
CA ASP A 202 3.42 3.61 -3.14
C ASP A 202 2.13 3.49 -2.32
N GLU A 203 1.83 4.46 -1.46
CA GLU A 203 0.56 4.51 -0.72
C GLU A 203 -0.62 4.85 -1.64
N PHE A 204 -0.42 5.81 -2.57
CA PHE A 204 -1.44 6.23 -3.54
C PHE A 204 -1.86 5.09 -4.47
N VAL A 205 -0.89 4.36 -5.02
CA VAL A 205 -1.18 3.20 -5.89
C VAL A 205 -1.94 2.13 -5.12
N LYS A 206 -1.47 1.75 -3.93
CA LYS A 206 -2.15 0.76 -3.08
C LYS A 206 -3.57 1.19 -2.68
N MET A 207 -3.79 2.49 -2.50
CA MET A 207 -5.12 3.06 -2.25
C MET A 207 -6.01 2.96 -3.49
N GLY A 208 -5.49 3.37 -4.65
CA GLY A 208 -6.28 3.51 -5.87
C GLY A 208 -6.69 2.18 -6.52
N ILE A 209 -5.93 1.10 -6.31
CA ILE A 209 -6.27 -0.24 -6.86
C ILE A 209 -7.03 -1.13 -5.86
N ALA A 210 -7.30 -0.65 -4.66
CA ALA A 210 -7.97 -1.44 -3.63
C ALA A 210 -9.51 -1.35 -3.74
N PRO A 211 -10.26 -2.34 -3.20
CA PRO A 211 -11.71 -2.42 -3.36
C PRO A 211 -12.51 -1.21 -2.85
N GLY A 212 -12.01 -0.51 -1.84
CA GLY A 212 -12.66 0.67 -1.25
C GLY A 212 -12.16 1.99 -1.80
N SER A 213 -11.50 1.99 -2.98
CA SER A 213 -10.79 3.15 -3.50
C SER A 213 -11.66 4.39 -3.72
N GLN A 214 -12.93 4.23 -4.13
CA GLN A 214 -13.84 5.36 -4.37
C GLN A 214 -14.09 6.19 -3.10
N LYS A 215 -14.42 5.50 -1.99
CA LYS A 215 -14.64 6.17 -0.69
C LYS A 215 -13.34 6.79 -0.15
N ALA A 216 -12.23 6.07 -0.28
CA ALA A 216 -10.92 6.55 0.14
C ALA A 216 -10.49 7.77 -0.68
N PHE A 217 -10.75 7.77 -1.97
CA PHE A 217 -10.43 8.90 -2.84
C PHE A 217 -11.28 10.14 -2.51
N GLN A 218 -12.54 9.95 -2.09
CA GLN A 218 -13.36 11.05 -1.59
C GLN A 218 -12.70 11.71 -0.38
N ILE A 219 -12.29 10.92 0.62
CA ILE A 219 -11.59 11.44 1.81
C ILE A 219 -10.25 12.10 1.42
N PHE A 220 -9.49 11.50 0.49
CA PHE A 220 -8.26 12.08 -0.03
C PHE A 220 -8.46 13.48 -0.64
N LEU A 221 -9.61 13.71 -1.31
CA LEU A 221 -10.00 15.03 -1.85
C LEU A 221 -10.51 15.98 -0.75
N ASP A 222 -11.29 15.48 0.19
CA ASP A 222 -11.98 16.33 1.18
C ASP A 222 -11.04 16.79 2.29
N THR A 223 -10.06 15.97 2.66
CA THR A 223 -9.03 16.34 3.64
C THR A 223 -7.91 17.22 3.10
N GLY A 224 -7.88 17.51 1.79
CA GLY A 224 -6.84 18.33 1.17
C GLY A 224 -5.55 17.61 0.81
N LEU A 225 -5.40 16.30 1.13
CA LEU A 225 -4.20 15.53 0.77
C LEU A 225 -3.89 15.60 -0.73
N SER A 226 -4.91 15.68 -1.58
CA SER A 226 -4.76 15.81 -3.03
C SER A 226 -4.04 17.07 -3.47
N GLU A 227 -4.08 18.14 -2.69
CA GLU A 227 -3.39 19.40 -3.00
C GLU A 227 -1.86 19.31 -2.82
N GLU A 228 -1.38 18.29 -2.08
CA GLU A 228 0.02 18.12 -1.71
C GLU A 228 0.77 17.09 -2.56
N VAL A 229 0.07 16.48 -3.53
CA VAL A 229 0.69 15.46 -4.40
C VAL A 229 0.94 15.98 -5.81
N PRO A 230 1.92 15.41 -6.55
CA PRO A 230 2.33 15.95 -7.84
C PRO A 230 1.20 16.03 -8.88
N GLY A 231 0.97 17.20 -9.43
CA GLY A 231 0.04 17.42 -10.55
C GLY A 231 -1.44 17.46 -10.21
N PHE A 232 -1.83 17.35 -8.91
CA PHE A 232 -3.24 17.35 -8.49
C PHE A 232 -3.70 18.69 -7.90
N ARG A 233 -2.77 19.54 -7.50
CA ARG A 233 -3.10 20.86 -6.91
C ARG A 233 -4.04 21.67 -7.80
N GLY A 234 -5.15 22.12 -7.23
CA GLY A 234 -6.20 22.87 -7.93
C GLY A 234 -6.98 22.04 -8.96
N LYS A 235 -6.97 20.71 -8.87
CA LYS A 235 -7.66 19.78 -9.78
C LYS A 235 -8.79 19.01 -9.11
N LYS A 236 -9.24 19.42 -7.94
CA LYS A 236 -10.30 18.73 -7.17
C LYS A 236 -11.55 18.47 -8.03
N GLU A 237 -12.00 19.45 -8.82
CA GLU A 237 -13.17 19.31 -9.68
C GLU A 237 -12.99 18.21 -10.74
N ASN A 238 -11.81 18.11 -11.35
CA ASN A 238 -11.49 17.09 -12.34
C ASN A 238 -11.48 15.69 -11.71
N LEU A 239 -10.94 15.60 -10.50
CA LEU A 239 -10.79 14.35 -9.76
C LEU A 239 -12.08 13.90 -9.05
N ALA A 240 -13.05 14.80 -8.87
CA ALA A 240 -14.33 14.51 -8.22
C ALA A 240 -15.20 13.46 -8.94
N LEU A 241 -14.84 13.10 -10.17
CA LEU A 241 -15.46 11.99 -10.88
C LEU A 241 -15.02 10.62 -10.33
N TYR A 242 -13.79 10.49 -9.79
CA TYR A 242 -13.27 9.21 -9.31
C TYR A 242 -14.17 8.54 -8.25
N PRO A 243 -14.62 9.21 -7.19
CA PRO A 243 -15.53 8.63 -6.20
C PRO A 243 -16.88 8.14 -6.77
N GLN A 244 -17.26 8.61 -7.95
CA GLN A 244 -18.54 8.28 -8.61
C GLN A 244 -18.42 7.08 -9.56
N LEU A 245 -17.20 6.57 -9.78
CA LEU A 245 -16.98 5.41 -10.64
C LEU A 245 -17.55 4.14 -10.00
N ASN A 246 -18.12 3.26 -10.83
CA ASN A 246 -18.69 1.99 -10.36
C ASN A 246 -17.62 0.94 -10.05
N PHE A 247 -16.44 1.07 -10.64
CA PHE A 247 -15.36 0.09 -10.55
C PHE A 247 -14.04 0.78 -10.21
N SER A 248 -13.18 0.06 -9.48
CA SER A 248 -11.81 0.49 -9.20
C SER A 248 -10.86 -0.02 -10.27
N PRO A 249 -9.76 0.68 -10.59
CA PRO A 249 -8.65 0.11 -11.33
C PRO A 249 -8.13 -1.15 -10.63
N THR A 250 -7.79 -2.18 -11.41
CA THR A 250 -7.28 -3.45 -10.89
C THR A 250 -5.76 -3.52 -10.88
N ASN A 251 -5.09 -2.59 -11.57
CA ASN A 251 -3.64 -2.53 -11.67
C ASN A 251 -3.14 -1.08 -11.74
N GLU A 252 -1.84 -0.91 -11.54
CA GLU A 252 -1.18 0.40 -11.50
C GLU A 252 -1.27 1.16 -12.82
N ALA A 253 -1.12 0.48 -13.97
CA ALA A 253 -1.16 1.15 -15.26
C ALA A 253 -2.54 1.74 -15.56
N ASN A 254 -3.62 1.02 -15.24
CA ASN A 254 -4.98 1.51 -15.39
C ASN A 254 -5.29 2.65 -14.41
N LEU A 255 -4.74 2.62 -13.20
CA LEU A 255 -4.86 3.74 -12.25
C LEU A 255 -4.23 5.01 -12.84
N TRP A 256 -3.00 4.94 -13.36
CA TRP A 256 -2.33 6.10 -13.94
C TRP A 256 -3.02 6.60 -15.22
N ALA A 257 -3.46 5.69 -16.09
CA ALA A 257 -4.23 6.06 -17.29
C ALA A 257 -5.54 6.78 -16.90
N LEU A 258 -6.25 6.28 -15.89
CA LEU A 258 -7.44 6.91 -15.34
C LEU A 258 -7.13 8.32 -14.80
N MET A 259 -6.05 8.50 -14.03
CA MET A 259 -5.64 9.83 -13.55
C MET A 259 -5.39 10.81 -14.68
N ILE A 260 -4.70 10.38 -15.73
CA ILE A 260 -4.41 11.21 -16.91
C ILE A 260 -5.72 11.67 -17.59
N ILE A 261 -6.67 10.76 -17.77
CA ILE A 261 -7.97 11.07 -18.37
C ILE A 261 -8.78 12.03 -17.49
N LEU A 262 -8.87 11.75 -16.18
CA LEU A 262 -9.61 12.62 -15.25
C LEU A 262 -9.00 14.01 -15.18
N LEU A 263 -7.68 14.11 -15.15
CA LEU A 263 -6.95 15.39 -15.15
C LEU A 263 -6.99 16.10 -16.50
N LYS A 264 -7.51 15.45 -17.55
CA LYS A 264 -7.54 15.96 -18.94
C LYS A 264 -6.16 16.39 -19.42
N LEU A 265 -5.15 15.58 -19.13
CA LEU A 265 -3.78 15.86 -19.55
C LEU A 265 -3.60 15.54 -21.04
N PRO A 266 -3.04 16.46 -21.83
CA PRO A 266 -2.72 16.16 -23.23
C PRO A 266 -1.56 15.13 -23.31
N ASN A 267 -1.54 14.36 -24.41
CA ASN A 267 -0.63 13.22 -24.56
C ASN A 267 0.86 13.60 -24.46
N ASP A 268 1.24 14.79 -24.90
CA ASP A 268 2.62 15.32 -24.78
C ASP A 268 3.04 15.62 -23.33
N ARG A 269 2.09 15.71 -22.40
CA ARG A 269 2.33 15.93 -20.97
C ARG A 269 2.42 14.65 -20.15
N ILE A 270 1.99 13.50 -20.67
CA ILE A 270 2.03 12.21 -19.98
C ILE A 270 3.44 11.90 -19.46
N PRO A 271 4.53 12.00 -20.25
CA PRO A 271 5.87 11.70 -19.76
C PRO A 271 6.30 12.59 -18.58
N HIS A 272 5.94 13.87 -18.63
CA HIS A 272 6.25 14.79 -17.54
C HIS A 272 5.51 14.41 -16.26
N PHE A 273 4.20 14.14 -16.34
CA PHE A 273 3.38 13.74 -15.22
C PHE A 273 3.87 12.44 -14.57
N MET A 274 4.17 11.41 -15.37
CA MET A 274 4.66 10.13 -14.88
C MET A 274 6.01 10.26 -14.16
N ARG A 275 6.91 11.11 -14.66
CA ARG A 275 8.19 11.41 -14.00
C ARG A 275 8.04 12.22 -12.72
N MET A 276 7.07 13.13 -12.62
CA MET A 276 6.76 13.81 -11.35
C MET A 276 6.42 12.80 -10.26
N TRP A 277 5.71 11.72 -10.59
CA TRP A 277 5.37 10.63 -9.70
C TRP A 277 6.47 9.57 -9.57
N LYS A 278 7.66 9.80 -10.13
CA LYS A 278 8.80 8.87 -10.06
C LYS A 278 8.49 7.47 -10.61
N ASN A 279 7.63 7.39 -11.60
CA ASN A 279 7.36 6.14 -12.30
C ASN A 279 8.54 5.73 -13.19
N SER A 280 8.64 4.42 -13.47
CA SER A 280 9.65 3.89 -14.41
C SER A 280 9.31 4.27 -15.86
N ASN A 281 10.35 4.30 -16.72
CA ASN A 281 10.14 4.52 -18.15
C ASN A 281 9.27 3.41 -18.82
N ALA A 282 9.24 2.21 -18.25
CA ALA A 282 8.38 1.14 -18.72
C ALA A 282 6.91 1.46 -18.42
N MET A 283 6.61 1.87 -17.19
CA MET A 283 5.26 2.29 -16.77
C MET A 283 4.81 3.52 -17.57
N GLU A 284 5.69 4.52 -17.77
CA GLU A 284 5.38 5.71 -18.58
C GLU A 284 4.90 5.32 -19.99
N ARG A 285 5.63 4.41 -20.66
CA ARG A 285 5.27 3.94 -22.01
C ARG A 285 3.95 3.17 -22.01
N GLN A 286 3.80 2.21 -21.10
CA GLN A 286 2.59 1.41 -20.98
C GLN A 286 1.35 2.28 -20.80
N VAL A 287 1.42 3.27 -19.92
CA VAL A 287 0.32 4.21 -19.66
C VAL A 287 0.03 5.09 -20.88
N ALA A 288 1.08 5.59 -21.57
CA ALA A 288 0.91 6.37 -22.78
C ALA A 288 0.24 5.56 -23.89
N ASP A 289 0.61 4.28 -24.06
CA ASP A 289 0.00 3.39 -25.05
C ASP A 289 -1.47 3.11 -24.71
N ILE A 290 -1.82 2.88 -23.44
CA ILE A 290 -3.22 2.70 -22.99
C ILE A 290 -4.05 3.93 -23.30
N VAL A 291 -3.58 5.13 -22.92
CA VAL A 291 -4.31 6.38 -23.15
C VAL A 291 -4.46 6.65 -24.65
N ALA A 292 -3.39 6.48 -25.43
CA ALA A 292 -3.44 6.69 -26.88
C ALA A 292 -4.43 5.73 -27.58
N PHE A 293 -4.45 4.46 -27.17
CA PHE A 293 -5.38 3.48 -27.73
C PHE A 293 -6.82 3.74 -27.25
N PHE A 294 -7.01 4.19 -26.01
CA PHE A 294 -8.31 4.63 -25.50
C PHE A 294 -8.88 5.82 -26.30
N ASP A 295 -8.08 6.84 -26.57
CA ASP A 295 -8.46 7.99 -27.40
C ASP A 295 -8.84 7.57 -28.82
N LEU A 296 -8.07 6.63 -29.39
CA LEU A 296 -8.31 6.10 -30.74
C LEU A 296 -9.68 5.40 -30.80
N ILE A 297 -9.94 4.44 -29.90
CA ILE A 297 -11.20 3.66 -29.93
C ILE A 297 -12.42 4.49 -29.51
N SER A 298 -12.20 5.58 -28.79
CA SER A 298 -13.25 6.56 -28.45
C SER A 298 -13.64 7.42 -29.67
N SER A 299 -12.79 7.54 -30.67
CA SER A 299 -13.00 8.35 -31.87
C SER A 299 -13.45 7.53 -33.08
N HIS A 300 -12.90 6.33 -33.29
CA HIS A 300 -13.22 5.46 -34.42
C HIS A 300 -12.84 4.00 -34.14
N ALA A 301 -13.36 3.09 -34.97
CA ALA A 301 -13.00 1.67 -34.89
C ALA A 301 -11.53 1.45 -35.29
N PRO A 302 -10.74 0.69 -34.51
CA PRO A 302 -9.35 0.42 -34.83
C PRO A 302 -9.22 -0.50 -36.05
N ASN A 303 -8.21 -0.25 -36.89
CA ASN A 303 -7.83 -1.14 -37.99
C ASN A 303 -6.78 -2.18 -37.52
N ASN A 304 -6.40 -3.11 -38.40
CA ASN A 304 -5.44 -4.17 -38.07
C ASN A 304 -4.06 -3.64 -37.62
N TYR A 305 -3.62 -2.53 -38.16
CA TYR A 305 -2.35 -1.91 -37.76
C TYR A 305 -2.43 -1.30 -36.39
N ASP A 306 -3.56 -0.67 -36.03
CA ASP A 306 -3.79 -0.10 -34.72
C ASP A 306 -3.80 -1.21 -33.63
N LEU A 307 -4.46 -2.33 -33.93
CA LEU A 307 -4.51 -3.49 -33.02
C LEU A 307 -3.13 -4.12 -32.86
N TYR A 308 -2.39 -4.32 -33.97
CA TYR A 308 -1.03 -4.83 -33.92
C TYR A 308 -0.10 -3.94 -33.10
N LYS A 309 -0.17 -2.63 -33.32
CA LYS A 309 0.65 -1.65 -32.59
C LYS A 309 0.33 -1.60 -31.11
N ALA A 310 -0.93 -1.68 -30.75
CA ALA A 310 -1.37 -1.68 -29.35
C ALA A 310 -0.91 -2.94 -28.60
N GLY A 311 -1.05 -4.11 -29.24
CA GLY A 311 -0.81 -5.39 -28.60
C GLY A 311 -1.89 -5.78 -27.59
N LEU A 312 -1.95 -7.07 -27.25
CA LEU A 312 -3.02 -7.63 -26.44
C LEU A 312 -3.12 -6.99 -25.03
N GLU A 313 -1.98 -6.76 -24.39
CA GLU A 313 -1.93 -6.19 -23.04
C GLU A 313 -2.55 -4.78 -23.00
N THR A 314 -2.19 -3.92 -23.96
CA THR A 314 -2.77 -2.57 -24.07
C THR A 314 -4.26 -2.63 -24.38
N ILE A 315 -4.68 -3.53 -25.28
CA ILE A 315 -6.09 -3.71 -25.63
C ILE A 315 -6.91 -4.10 -24.38
N VAL A 316 -6.47 -5.11 -23.64
CA VAL A 316 -7.16 -5.56 -22.41
C VAL A 316 -7.20 -4.45 -21.37
N SER A 317 -6.09 -3.77 -21.12
CA SER A 317 -6.04 -2.65 -20.17
C SER A 317 -6.97 -1.50 -20.58
N THR A 318 -7.08 -1.24 -21.90
CA THR A 318 -8.00 -0.21 -22.42
C THR A 318 -9.46 -0.61 -22.29
N ILE A 319 -9.78 -1.90 -22.46
CA ILE A 319 -11.14 -2.43 -22.23
C ILE A 319 -11.53 -2.24 -20.76
N ASP A 320 -10.65 -2.58 -19.82
CA ASP A 320 -10.89 -2.37 -18.39
C ASP A 320 -11.08 -0.89 -18.06
N LEU A 321 -10.25 -0.02 -18.63
CA LEU A 321 -10.34 1.42 -18.44
C LEU A 321 -11.67 1.99 -18.96
N ALA A 322 -12.11 1.57 -20.13
CA ALA A 322 -13.39 1.96 -20.70
C ALA A 322 -14.57 1.48 -19.83
N HIS A 323 -14.49 0.26 -19.30
CA HIS A 323 -15.47 -0.26 -18.36
C HIS A 323 -15.53 0.55 -17.07
N ILE A 324 -14.38 0.91 -16.50
CA ILE A 324 -14.28 1.80 -15.31
C ILE A 324 -14.97 3.14 -15.58
N LEU A 325 -14.74 3.73 -16.76
CA LEU A 325 -15.33 5.01 -17.18
C LEU A 325 -16.79 4.90 -17.66
N GLY A 326 -17.38 3.70 -17.65
CA GLY A 326 -18.75 3.47 -18.11
C GLY A 326 -18.94 3.66 -19.62
N GLN A 327 -17.88 3.55 -20.42
CA GLN A 327 -17.97 3.68 -21.87
C GLN A 327 -18.40 2.35 -22.50
N PRO A 328 -19.40 2.36 -23.39
CA PRO A 328 -19.87 1.15 -24.07
C PRO A 328 -18.87 0.77 -25.17
N ILE A 329 -18.05 -0.24 -24.92
CA ILE A 329 -17.20 -0.87 -25.93
C ILE A 329 -17.47 -2.36 -26.01
N ASN A 330 -17.32 -2.92 -27.23
CA ASN A 330 -17.36 -4.37 -27.42
C ASN A 330 -15.94 -4.95 -27.22
N GLY A 331 -15.55 -5.19 -25.98
CA GLY A 331 -14.22 -5.68 -25.60
C GLY A 331 -13.91 -7.05 -26.23
N SER A 332 -14.90 -7.99 -26.28
CA SER A 332 -14.68 -9.30 -26.90
C SER A 332 -14.37 -9.17 -28.39
N ALA A 333 -15.09 -8.31 -29.11
CA ALA A 333 -14.80 -8.07 -30.53
C ALA A 333 -13.40 -7.48 -30.78
N LEU A 334 -12.89 -6.63 -29.88
CA LEU A 334 -11.51 -6.10 -29.99
C LEU A 334 -10.47 -7.21 -29.79
N VAL A 335 -10.67 -8.08 -28.80
CA VAL A 335 -9.80 -9.23 -28.55
C VAL A 335 -9.86 -10.22 -29.70
N ASP A 336 -11.06 -10.58 -30.18
CA ASP A 336 -11.24 -11.49 -31.31
C ASP A 336 -10.56 -10.94 -32.59
N SER A 337 -10.68 -9.64 -32.84
CA SER A 337 -10.03 -8.96 -33.97
C SER A 337 -8.51 -9.00 -33.87
N TYR A 338 -7.95 -8.79 -32.66
CA TYR A 338 -6.52 -8.94 -32.42
C TYR A 338 -6.05 -10.39 -32.61
N GLU A 339 -6.81 -11.37 -32.09
CA GLU A 339 -6.48 -12.78 -32.23
C GLU A 339 -6.53 -13.27 -33.69
N ALA A 340 -7.35 -12.64 -34.54
CA ALA A 340 -7.44 -12.91 -35.97
C ALA A 340 -6.31 -12.27 -36.82
N LEU A 341 -5.44 -11.45 -36.19
CA LEU A 341 -4.31 -10.84 -36.92
C LEU A 341 -3.34 -11.93 -37.43
N PRO A 342 -2.88 -11.85 -38.67
CA PRO A 342 -1.91 -12.78 -39.22
C PRO A 342 -0.52 -12.65 -38.59
N ILE A 343 -0.21 -11.47 -38.04
CA ILE A 343 1.06 -11.12 -37.37
C ILE A 343 0.69 -10.40 -36.07
N LYS A 344 1.17 -10.90 -34.95
CA LYS A 344 0.93 -10.33 -33.62
C LYS A 344 2.18 -9.72 -32.99
N ASN A 345 3.36 -10.12 -33.48
CA ASN A 345 4.64 -9.59 -33.04
C ASN A 345 5.72 -9.79 -34.14
N ASN A 346 6.86 -9.12 -33.96
CA ASN A 346 7.96 -9.19 -34.93
C ASN A 346 8.53 -10.62 -35.16
N ARG A 347 8.31 -11.56 -34.22
CA ARG A 347 8.79 -12.95 -34.36
C ARG A 347 7.91 -13.77 -35.30
N ASP A 348 6.70 -13.30 -35.59
CA ASP A 348 5.77 -13.95 -36.52
C ASP A 348 6.15 -13.61 -37.99
N LEU A 349 7.07 -12.66 -38.19
CA LEU A 349 7.61 -12.33 -39.52
C LEU A 349 8.58 -13.43 -39.93
N VAL A 350 8.18 -14.26 -40.90
CA VAL A 350 9.09 -15.15 -41.62
C VAL A 350 9.80 -14.31 -42.67
N VAL A 351 11.09 -14.09 -42.48
CA VAL A 351 11.94 -13.46 -43.49
C VAL A 351 12.50 -14.61 -44.32
N ASP A 352 12.02 -14.74 -45.58
CA ASP A 352 12.58 -15.66 -46.58
C ASP A 352 13.99 -15.23 -46.97
#